data_f8cf0704312473e4b88b302be077ef44
#
_entry.id   f8cf0704312473e4b88b302be077ef44
#
_cell.length_a   1.000
_cell.length_b   1.000
_cell.length_c   1.000
_cell.angle_alpha   90.00
_cell.angle_beta   90.00
_cell.angle_gamma   90.00
#
_symmetry.space_group_name_H-M   'P 1'
#
loop_
_entity.id
_entity.type
_entity.pdbx_description
1 polymer ?
#
loop_
_entity_poly.entity_id
_entity_poly.type
_entity_poly.pdbx_seq_one_letter_code
_entity_poly.pdbx_strand_id
1 'polypeptide(L)'
;GQTVEVAVGGAAPPTAVIVAMEQMGFRVTHLYGLTESYGPATYCAPQPGWANLGLEDKALEMARQGVRYPTLFDQAVLNPETMTPVPADGETIGELMLRGNTVMRGYLKNPDATDEAFSGGWFHTGDLGVVHGDGYVEIKDRSKDIILSGGENISSLEVEEALYRHPKVMEAAVVAKLDDKWGETPCAFVTLTPDAENVSAEDIIQWCRDNLAHFKAPREVVFGPLPKTSTGKIQKFILREQAKELPKNS
;
A
#
# COMPACT_ATOMS: atom_id res chain seq x y z
N GLY A 1 31.66 9.21 3.39
CA GLY A 1 30.64 9.45 4.41
C GLY A 1 30.25 8.14 5.05
N GLN A 2 29.66 8.17 6.22
CA GLN A 2 29.13 6.99 6.90
C GLN A 2 27.76 6.67 6.30
N THR A 3 27.54 5.44 5.84
CA THR A 3 26.21 4.99 5.40
C THR A 3 25.34 4.71 6.62
N VAL A 4 24.11 5.18 6.62
CA VAL A 4 23.12 4.94 7.68
C VAL A 4 22.09 3.94 7.18
N GLU A 5 21.96 2.82 7.89
CA GLU A 5 20.93 1.81 7.63
C GLU A 5 19.61 2.23 8.29
N VAL A 6 18.52 2.21 7.56
CA VAL A 6 17.19 2.59 8.03
C VAL A 6 16.20 1.48 7.73
N ALA A 7 15.50 0.99 8.75
CA ALA A 7 14.38 0.08 8.60
C ALA A 7 13.07 0.87 8.62
N VAL A 8 12.22 0.70 7.62
CA VAL A 8 10.92 1.35 7.48
C VAL A 8 9.81 0.31 7.55
N GLY A 9 8.83 0.53 8.40
CA GLY A 9 7.68 -0.36 8.55
C GLY A 9 6.42 0.38 9.01
N GLY A 10 5.28 -0.32 9.01
CA GLY A 10 3.98 0.22 9.40
C GLY A 10 3.17 0.83 8.25
N ALA A 11 3.83 1.39 7.24
CA ALA A 11 3.26 1.75 5.95
C ALA A 11 4.32 1.51 4.86
N ALA A 12 3.89 1.19 3.65
CA ALA A 12 4.80 1.06 2.52
C ALA A 12 5.42 2.43 2.21
N PRO A 13 6.76 2.55 2.16
CA PRO A 13 7.39 3.81 1.77
C PRO A 13 7.16 4.04 0.27
N PRO A 14 6.67 5.24 -0.13
CA PRO A 14 6.59 5.59 -1.55
C PRO A 14 7.96 5.52 -2.22
N THR A 15 8.00 5.09 -3.48
CA THR A 15 9.23 4.97 -4.26
C THR A 15 10.02 6.28 -4.29
N ALA A 16 9.33 7.42 -4.46
CA ALA A 16 9.95 8.74 -4.44
C ALA A 16 10.68 9.05 -3.13
N VAL A 17 10.15 8.59 -1.99
CA VAL A 17 10.78 8.75 -0.67
C VAL A 17 12.03 7.88 -0.57
N ILE A 18 11.98 6.64 -1.06
CA ILE A 18 13.16 5.75 -1.10
C ILE A 18 14.27 6.39 -1.94
N VAL A 19 13.94 6.91 -3.13
CA VAL A 19 14.89 7.63 -4.01
C VAL A 19 15.56 8.79 -3.27
N ALA A 20 14.77 9.65 -2.63
CA ALA A 20 15.30 10.80 -1.90
C ALA A 20 16.22 10.38 -0.72
N MET A 21 15.87 9.35 0.01
CA MET A 21 16.68 8.83 1.11
C MET A 21 18.00 8.22 0.62
N GLU A 22 17.99 7.42 -0.45
CA GLU A 22 19.19 6.85 -1.05
C GLU A 22 20.14 7.97 -1.56
N GLN A 23 19.60 9.04 -2.15
CA GLN A 23 20.39 10.22 -2.57
C GLN A 23 21.07 10.93 -1.39
N MET A 24 20.45 10.93 -0.23
CA MET A 24 21.03 11.47 1.01
C MET A 24 22.05 10.53 1.67
N GLY A 25 22.26 9.32 1.12
CA GLY A 25 23.21 8.33 1.64
C GLY A 25 22.63 7.39 2.69
N PHE A 26 21.32 7.34 2.86
CA PHE A 26 20.66 6.31 3.66
C PHE A 26 20.49 5.02 2.84
N ARG A 27 20.52 3.88 3.51
CA ARG A 27 20.15 2.60 2.93
C ARG A 27 18.85 2.13 3.57
N VAL A 28 17.77 2.06 2.78
CA VAL A 28 16.43 1.74 3.26
C VAL A 28 16.19 0.24 3.15
N THR A 29 15.63 -0.37 4.21
CA THR A 29 15.09 -1.73 4.18
C THR A 29 13.61 -1.67 4.56
N HIS A 30 12.73 -2.06 3.65
CA HIS A 30 11.31 -2.14 3.91
C HIS A 30 10.98 -3.40 4.72
N LEU A 31 10.25 -3.22 5.81
CA LEU A 31 9.73 -4.27 6.68
C LEU A 31 8.21 -4.22 6.66
N TYR A 32 7.56 -5.35 6.47
CA TYR A 32 6.13 -5.49 6.60
C TYR A 32 5.77 -6.41 7.75
N GLY A 33 4.72 -6.06 8.47
CA GLY A 33 4.15 -6.86 9.55
C GLY A 33 2.95 -6.16 10.17
N LEU A 34 2.25 -6.90 10.98
CA LEU A 34 1.03 -6.51 11.69
C LEU A 34 1.22 -6.71 13.19
N THR A 35 0.34 -6.14 13.99
CA THR A 35 0.26 -6.46 15.43
C THR A 35 0.05 -7.96 15.62
N GLU A 36 -0.75 -8.55 14.76
CA GLU A 36 -1.10 -9.97 14.73
C GLU A 36 0.06 -10.89 14.38
N SER A 37 1.14 -10.36 13.76
CA SER A 37 2.37 -11.13 13.47
C SER A 37 3.52 -10.88 14.47
N TYR A 38 3.29 -10.07 15.52
CA TYR A 38 4.28 -9.75 16.56
C TYR A 38 5.58 -9.13 16.01
N GLY A 39 5.51 -8.35 14.96
CA GLY A 39 6.66 -7.72 14.33
C GLY A 39 6.77 -8.03 12.85
N PRO A 40 7.98 -7.90 12.26
CA PRO A 40 8.15 -8.14 10.84
C PRO A 40 7.79 -9.56 10.43
N ALA A 41 6.87 -9.68 9.48
CA ALA A 41 6.53 -10.92 8.79
C ALA A 41 7.35 -11.10 7.51
N THR A 42 7.66 -9.97 6.85
CA THR A 42 8.53 -9.95 5.66
C THR A 42 9.56 -8.84 5.76
N TYR A 43 10.59 -8.93 4.95
CA TYR A 43 11.55 -7.86 4.71
C TYR A 43 12.01 -7.85 3.26
N CYS A 44 12.25 -6.67 2.72
CA CYS A 44 12.77 -6.52 1.38
C CYS A 44 14.29 -6.69 1.41
N ALA A 45 14.73 -7.96 1.34
CA ALA A 45 16.16 -8.30 1.35
C ALA A 45 16.84 -7.75 0.10
N PRO A 46 17.93 -6.98 0.22
CA PRO A 46 18.62 -6.46 -0.95
C PRO A 46 19.23 -7.60 -1.79
N GLN A 47 19.05 -7.54 -3.10
CA GLN A 47 19.66 -8.49 -4.05
C GLN A 47 20.94 -7.94 -4.64
N PRO A 48 21.98 -8.78 -4.87
CA PRO A 48 23.25 -8.32 -5.45
C PRO A 48 23.07 -7.62 -6.80
N GLY A 49 22.12 -8.09 -7.62
CA GLY A 49 21.84 -7.51 -8.95
C GLY A 49 21.30 -6.09 -8.91
N TRP A 50 20.67 -5.67 -7.81
CA TRP A 50 20.08 -4.32 -7.68
C TRP A 50 21.14 -3.21 -7.60
N ALA A 51 22.38 -3.53 -7.27
CA ALA A 51 23.49 -2.58 -7.28
C ALA A 51 23.78 -2.01 -8.68
N ASN A 52 23.34 -2.71 -9.74
CA ASN A 52 23.54 -2.31 -11.14
C ASN A 52 22.33 -1.58 -11.74
N LEU A 53 21.23 -1.48 -11.01
CA LEU A 53 20.03 -0.77 -11.45
C LEU A 53 20.18 0.74 -11.32
N GLY A 54 19.45 1.48 -12.14
CA GLY A 54 19.21 2.90 -11.92
C GLY A 54 18.52 3.13 -10.58
N LEU A 55 18.66 4.34 -10.04
CA LEU A 55 18.15 4.64 -8.69
C LEU A 55 16.64 4.45 -8.59
N GLU A 56 15.89 4.84 -9.62
CA GLU A 56 14.43 4.69 -9.68
C GLU A 56 14.02 3.21 -9.75
N ASP A 57 14.66 2.43 -10.65
CA ASP A 57 14.39 0.99 -10.77
C ASP A 57 14.73 0.25 -9.48
N LYS A 58 15.87 0.60 -8.85
CA LYS A 58 16.25 0.06 -7.56
C LYS A 58 15.23 0.38 -6.47
N ALA A 59 14.70 1.60 -6.45
CA ALA A 59 13.70 2.01 -5.47
C ALA A 59 12.36 1.26 -5.66
N LEU A 60 11.96 0.96 -6.88
CA LEU A 60 10.81 0.09 -7.17
C LEU A 60 10.99 -1.31 -6.57
N GLU A 61 12.17 -1.90 -6.75
CA GLU A 61 12.49 -3.19 -6.14
C GLU A 61 12.45 -3.15 -4.60
N MET A 62 12.99 -2.07 -4.01
CA MET A 62 13.06 -1.87 -2.57
C MET A 62 11.71 -1.52 -1.92
N ALA A 63 10.74 -1.03 -2.67
CA ALA A 63 9.40 -0.70 -2.18
C ALA A 63 8.55 -1.96 -1.91
N ARG A 64 8.89 -3.10 -2.50
CA ARG A 64 8.18 -4.37 -2.29
C ARG A 64 8.29 -4.82 -0.83
N GLN A 65 7.35 -5.64 -0.36
CA GLN A 65 7.38 -6.21 0.99
C GLN A 65 8.44 -7.31 1.12
N GLY A 66 8.86 -7.88 0.00
CA GLY A 66 9.99 -8.79 -0.07
C GLY A 66 9.68 -10.22 0.30
N VAL A 67 10.58 -10.85 1.04
CA VAL A 67 10.54 -12.27 1.36
C VAL A 67 10.22 -12.50 2.84
N ARG A 68 9.88 -13.73 3.17
CA ARG A 68 9.58 -14.18 4.53
C ARG A 68 10.69 -13.81 5.53
N TYR A 69 10.29 -13.21 6.65
CA TYR A 69 11.22 -12.91 7.74
C TYR A 69 11.69 -14.21 8.43
N PRO A 70 12.97 -14.31 8.86
CA PRO A 70 13.53 -15.56 9.39
C PRO A 70 12.79 -16.20 10.57
N THR A 71 12.08 -15.40 11.39
CA THR A 71 11.33 -15.90 12.53
C THR A 71 9.92 -16.38 12.21
N LEU A 72 9.40 -16.05 11.03
CA LEU A 72 8.09 -16.53 10.57
C LEU A 72 8.25 -17.95 9.99
N PHE A 73 7.32 -18.85 10.28
CA PHE A 73 7.38 -20.22 9.76
C PHE A 73 7.09 -20.27 8.25
N ASP A 74 6.00 -19.61 7.82
CA ASP A 74 5.58 -19.64 6.43
C ASP A 74 4.79 -18.38 6.03
N GLN A 75 4.89 -18.01 4.75
CA GLN A 75 4.05 -17.01 4.11
C GLN A 75 3.65 -17.49 2.71
N ALA A 76 2.47 -17.13 2.27
CA ALA A 76 2.00 -17.42 0.91
C ALA A 76 1.03 -16.32 0.45
N VAL A 77 0.98 -16.09 -0.85
CA VAL A 77 -0.12 -15.35 -1.47
C VAL A 77 -1.07 -16.37 -2.06
N LEU A 78 -2.26 -16.46 -1.46
CA LEU A 78 -3.25 -17.47 -1.81
C LEU A 78 -4.52 -16.82 -2.37
N ASN A 79 -5.19 -17.54 -3.27
CA ASN A 79 -6.57 -17.22 -3.58
C ASN A 79 -7.43 -17.51 -2.32
N PRO A 80 -8.13 -16.52 -1.77
CA PRO A 80 -8.82 -16.68 -0.48
C PRO A 80 -10.00 -17.66 -0.52
N GLU A 81 -10.57 -17.93 -1.70
CA GLU A 81 -11.71 -18.86 -1.86
C GLU A 81 -11.24 -20.31 -1.99
N THR A 82 -10.19 -20.54 -2.76
CA THR A 82 -9.70 -21.90 -3.07
C THR A 82 -8.54 -22.33 -2.18
N MET A 83 -7.91 -21.40 -1.46
CA MET A 83 -6.71 -21.62 -0.65
C MET A 83 -5.52 -22.17 -1.44
N THR A 84 -5.50 -21.92 -2.75
CA THR A 84 -4.41 -22.32 -3.64
C THR A 84 -3.45 -21.17 -3.88
N PRO A 85 -2.13 -21.43 -3.97
CA PRO A 85 -1.14 -20.39 -4.28
C PRO A 85 -1.42 -19.76 -5.64
N VAL A 86 -1.26 -18.43 -5.71
CA VAL A 86 -1.27 -17.71 -6.99
C VAL A 86 0.06 -17.95 -7.74
N PRO A 87 0.08 -17.87 -9.08
CA PRO A 87 1.31 -17.94 -9.84
C PRO A 87 2.26 -16.78 -9.50
N ALA A 88 3.57 -17.03 -9.64
CA ALA A 88 4.60 -16.01 -9.41
C ALA A 88 4.85 -15.19 -10.70
N ASP A 89 3.81 -14.52 -11.19
CA ASP A 89 3.81 -13.73 -12.43
C ASP A 89 3.88 -12.22 -12.20
N GLY A 90 3.79 -11.78 -10.94
CA GLY A 90 3.75 -10.36 -10.58
C GLY A 90 2.42 -9.65 -10.89
N GLU A 91 1.41 -10.40 -11.33
CA GLU A 91 0.13 -9.85 -11.83
C GLU A 91 -1.09 -10.47 -11.12
N THR A 92 -1.08 -11.78 -10.90
CA THR A 92 -2.23 -12.47 -10.30
C THR A 92 -2.34 -12.12 -8.82
N ILE A 93 -3.44 -11.45 -8.47
CA ILE A 93 -3.71 -11.01 -7.09
C ILE A 93 -4.24 -12.16 -6.25
N GLY A 94 -3.69 -12.29 -5.04
CA GLY A 94 -4.21 -13.10 -3.96
C GLY A 94 -4.09 -12.37 -2.63
N GLU A 95 -4.46 -13.04 -1.55
CA GLU A 95 -4.27 -12.51 -0.20
C GLU A 95 -2.95 -13.02 0.39
N LEU A 96 -2.15 -12.12 0.95
CA LEU A 96 -0.98 -12.50 1.74
C LEU A 96 -1.43 -13.15 3.02
N MET A 97 -1.05 -14.40 3.21
CA MET A 97 -1.39 -15.19 4.39
C MET A 97 -0.14 -15.62 5.12
N LEU A 98 -0.23 -15.67 6.43
CA LEU A 98 0.91 -15.95 7.32
C LEU A 98 0.64 -17.17 8.19
N ARG A 99 1.71 -17.90 8.52
CA ARG A 99 1.65 -19.02 9.44
C ARG A 99 2.93 -19.09 10.27
N GLY A 100 2.78 -19.34 11.56
CA GLY A 100 3.94 -19.51 12.45
C GLY A 100 3.65 -19.16 13.90
N ASN A 101 4.63 -19.41 14.75
CA ASN A 101 4.54 -19.16 16.19
C ASN A 101 4.65 -17.68 16.58
N THR A 102 4.99 -16.80 15.66
CA THR A 102 4.96 -15.35 15.84
C THR A 102 3.58 -14.76 15.55
N VAL A 103 2.69 -15.52 14.88
CA VAL A 103 1.32 -15.10 14.63
C VAL A 103 0.49 -15.25 15.91
N MET A 104 -0.38 -14.27 16.17
CA MET A 104 -1.25 -14.25 17.35
C MET A 104 -2.07 -15.54 17.51
N ARG A 105 -2.51 -15.82 18.74
CA ARG A 105 -3.44 -16.93 19.00
C ARG A 105 -4.88 -16.59 18.64
N GLY A 106 -5.23 -15.32 18.56
CA GLY A 106 -6.56 -14.83 18.24
C GLY A 106 -6.86 -13.48 18.87
N TYR A 107 -8.02 -12.93 18.55
CA TYR A 107 -8.53 -11.69 19.09
C TYR A 107 -9.15 -11.89 20.48
N LEU A 108 -8.80 -11.02 21.42
CA LEU A 108 -9.27 -11.11 22.81
C LEU A 108 -10.80 -11.05 22.89
N LYS A 109 -11.41 -12.10 23.48
CA LYS A 109 -12.86 -12.23 23.67
C LYS A 109 -13.68 -12.08 22.39
N ASN A 110 -13.11 -12.44 21.25
CA ASN A 110 -13.77 -12.41 19.95
C ASN A 110 -13.47 -13.69 19.15
N PRO A 111 -14.09 -14.82 19.52
CA PRO A 111 -13.85 -16.11 18.86
C PRO A 111 -14.26 -16.07 17.38
N ASP A 112 -15.39 -15.45 17.05
CA ASP A 112 -15.90 -15.42 15.67
C ASP A 112 -14.91 -14.74 14.72
N ALA A 113 -14.38 -13.56 15.08
CA ALA A 113 -13.33 -12.90 14.29
C ALA A 113 -12.01 -13.69 14.29
N THR A 114 -11.74 -14.47 15.32
CA THR A 114 -10.55 -15.34 15.36
C THR A 114 -10.71 -16.49 14.37
N ASP A 115 -11.86 -17.17 14.36
CA ASP A 115 -12.13 -18.29 13.46
C ASP A 115 -12.12 -17.83 11.99
N GLU A 116 -12.69 -16.65 11.70
CA GLU A 116 -12.61 -16.03 10.38
C GLU A 116 -11.15 -15.75 9.98
N ALA A 117 -10.38 -15.11 10.86
CA ALA A 117 -8.99 -14.72 10.58
C ALA A 117 -8.04 -15.92 10.41
N PHE A 118 -8.41 -17.12 10.89
CA PHE A 118 -7.60 -18.35 10.78
C PHE A 118 -8.24 -19.42 9.89
N SER A 119 -9.17 -19.03 9.03
CA SER A 119 -9.79 -19.94 8.09
C SER A 119 -8.75 -20.68 7.24
N GLY A 120 -8.97 -21.95 6.94
CA GLY A 120 -8.04 -22.77 6.16
C GLY A 120 -6.67 -23.02 6.81
N GLY A 121 -6.47 -22.67 8.09
CA GLY A 121 -5.23 -22.91 8.83
C GLY A 121 -4.12 -21.89 8.55
N TRP A 122 -4.46 -20.76 7.95
CA TRP A 122 -3.61 -19.61 7.74
C TRP A 122 -4.20 -18.37 8.41
N PHE A 123 -3.34 -17.46 8.83
CA PHE A 123 -3.77 -16.14 9.26
C PHE A 123 -3.98 -15.26 8.01
N HIS A 124 -5.21 -14.83 7.84
CA HIS A 124 -5.64 -13.90 6.80
C HIS A 124 -5.27 -12.47 7.19
N THR A 125 -4.37 -11.84 6.44
CA THR A 125 -3.92 -10.48 6.76
C THR A 125 -4.90 -9.40 6.30
N GLY A 126 -5.76 -9.71 5.32
CA GLY A 126 -6.57 -8.75 4.59
C GLY A 126 -5.78 -7.88 3.60
N ASP A 127 -4.48 -8.13 3.44
CA ASP A 127 -3.63 -7.42 2.49
C ASP A 127 -3.51 -8.24 1.19
N LEU A 128 -3.92 -7.63 0.07
CA LEU A 128 -3.88 -8.23 -1.26
C LEU A 128 -2.55 -7.93 -1.93
N GLY A 129 -1.99 -8.93 -2.60
CA GLY A 129 -0.70 -8.79 -3.24
C GLY A 129 -0.45 -9.80 -4.33
N VAL A 130 0.73 -9.72 -4.89
CA VAL A 130 1.24 -10.60 -5.96
C VAL A 130 2.57 -11.21 -5.54
N VAL A 131 2.97 -12.29 -6.21
CA VAL A 131 4.30 -12.88 -6.07
C VAL A 131 5.06 -12.66 -7.38
N HIS A 132 6.24 -12.09 -7.29
CA HIS A 132 7.13 -11.94 -8.44
C HIS A 132 7.93 -13.21 -8.71
N GLY A 133 8.47 -13.34 -9.93
CA GLY A 133 9.25 -14.52 -10.35
C GLY A 133 10.51 -14.78 -9.51
N ASP A 134 11.00 -13.79 -8.78
CA ASP A 134 12.09 -13.88 -7.80
C ASP A 134 11.64 -14.29 -6.39
N GLY A 135 10.35 -14.53 -6.20
CA GLY A 135 9.74 -14.91 -4.92
C GLY A 135 9.42 -13.75 -3.99
N TYR A 136 9.63 -12.51 -4.40
CA TYR A 136 9.26 -11.33 -3.63
C TYR A 136 7.76 -11.07 -3.69
N VAL A 137 7.19 -10.77 -2.52
CA VAL A 137 5.80 -10.34 -2.42
C VAL A 137 5.73 -8.82 -2.56
N GLU A 138 4.73 -8.36 -3.29
CA GLU A 138 4.35 -6.96 -3.38
C GLU A 138 2.87 -6.81 -3.02
N ILE A 139 2.57 -6.03 -1.97
CA ILE A 139 1.19 -5.70 -1.58
C ILE A 139 0.67 -4.64 -2.52
N LYS A 140 -0.47 -4.92 -3.13
CA LYS A 140 -1.15 -4.01 -4.05
C LYS A 140 -2.19 -3.14 -3.35
N ASP A 141 -2.88 -3.68 -2.36
CA ASP A 141 -3.78 -2.92 -1.48
C ASP A 141 -4.31 -3.79 -0.33
N ARG A 142 -5.12 -3.19 0.54
CA ARG A 142 -5.99 -3.93 1.45
C ARG A 142 -7.30 -4.30 0.76
N SER A 143 -7.85 -5.46 1.07
CA SER A 143 -9.14 -5.90 0.52
C SER A 143 -10.26 -4.87 0.71
N LYS A 144 -10.28 -4.19 1.87
CA LYS A 144 -11.23 -3.14 2.21
C LYS A 144 -10.93 -1.74 1.65
N ASP A 145 -9.77 -1.56 1.03
CA ASP A 145 -9.31 -0.28 0.47
C ASP A 145 -9.36 -0.28 -1.07
N ILE A 146 -9.57 -1.45 -1.69
CA ILE A 146 -9.86 -1.56 -3.12
C ILE A 146 -11.12 -0.76 -3.44
N ILE A 147 -11.05 0.05 -4.48
CA ILE A 147 -12.15 0.90 -4.96
C ILE A 147 -12.80 0.22 -6.15
N LEU A 148 -14.10 -0.06 -6.05
CA LEU A 148 -14.88 -0.77 -7.07
C LEU A 148 -15.57 0.24 -8.00
N SER A 149 -14.91 0.61 -9.09
CA SER A 149 -15.39 1.63 -10.02
C SER A 149 -15.82 1.04 -11.35
N GLY A 150 -17.12 1.03 -11.63
CA GLY A 150 -17.66 0.54 -12.89
C GLY A 150 -17.37 -0.93 -13.20
N GLY A 151 -17.14 -1.74 -12.17
CA GLY A 151 -16.76 -3.17 -12.28
C GLY A 151 -15.25 -3.41 -12.31
N GLU A 152 -14.43 -2.36 -12.30
CA GLU A 152 -12.98 -2.45 -12.24
C GLU A 152 -12.46 -2.25 -10.82
N ASN A 153 -11.43 -3.01 -10.45
CA ASN A 153 -10.73 -2.87 -9.19
C ASN A 153 -9.62 -1.82 -9.33
N ILE A 154 -9.68 -0.79 -8.48
CA ILE A 154 -8.64 0.25 -8.43
C ILE A 154 -7.91 0.14 -7.10
N SER A 155 -6.60 -0.05 -7.14
CA SER A 155 -5.75 0.02 -5.96
C SER A 155 -5.61 1.46 -5.49
N SER A 156 -5.95 1.72 -4.24
CA SER A 156 -5.73 3.03 -3.62
C SER A 156 -4.24 3.36 -3.52
N LEU A 157 -3.39 2.34 -3.28
CA LEU A 157 -1.94 2.51 -3.20
C LEU A 157 -1.32 2.87 -4.55
N GLU A 158 -1.82 2.32 -5.66
CA GLU A 158 -1.33 2.66 -7.00
C GLU A 158 -1.59 4.14 -7.32
N VAL A 159 -2.75 4.65 -6.94
CA VAL A 159 -3.08 6.07 -7.12
C VAL A 159 -2.26 6.96 -6.19
N GLU A 160 -2.06 6.55 -4.94
CA GLU A 160 -1.20 7.25 -3.98
C GLU A 160 0.25 7.32 -4.48
N GLU A 161 0.80 6.24 -5.02
CA GLU A 161 2.14 6.21 -5.58
C GLU A 161 2.30 7.22 -6.75
N ALA A 162 1.29 7.32 -7.62
CA ALA A 162 1.30 8.33 -8.69
C ALA A 162 1.25 9.76 -8.13
N LEU A 163 0.48 9.98 -7.05
CA LEU A 163 0.39 11.28 -6.38
C LEU A 163 1.70 11.67 -5.69
N TYR A 164 2.39 10.73 -5.03
CA TYR A 164 3.68 11.00 -4.39
C TYR A 164 4.80 11.34 -5.38
N ARG A 165 4.67 10.98 -6.65
CA ARG A 165 5.60 11.40 -7.71
C ARG A 165 5.37 12.84 -8.19
N HIS A 166 4.26 13.47 -7.83
CA HIS A 166 4.00 14.87 -8.16
C HIS A 166 4.86 15.82 -7.31
N PRO A 167 5.64 16.75 -7.91
CA PRO A 167 6.65 17.53 -7.19
C PRO A 167 6.11 18.47 -6.11
N LYS A 168 4.81 18.76 -6.14
CA LYS A 168 4.14 19.64 -5.17
C LYS A 168 3.26 18.88 -4.16
N VAL A 169 3.25 17.56 -4.20
CA VAL A 169 2.54 16.72 -3.22
C VAL A 169 3.51 16.30 -2.13
N MET A 170 3.19 16.64 -0.89
CA MET A 170 3.94 16.21 0.29
C MET A 170 3.38 14.91 0.86
N GLU A 171 2.05 14.79 0.93
CA GLU A 171 1.37 13.60 1.43
C GLU A 171 0.07 13.38 0.64
N ALA A 172 -0.27 12.12 0.44
CA ALA A 172 -1.50 11.72 -0.23
C ALA A 172 -2.11 10.49 0.42
N ALA A 173 -3.44 10.43 0.40
CA ALA A 173 -4.20 9.23 0.72
C ALA A 173 -5.43 9.17 -0.18
N VAL A 174 -5.74 7.98 -0.67
CA VAL A 174 -6.88 7.75 -1.57
C VAL A 174 -7.85 6.79 -0.91
N VAL A 175 -9.13 7.12 -0.98
CA VAL A 175 -10.23 6.31 -0.47
C VAL A 175 -11.36 6.25 -1.49
N ALA A 176 -12.21 5.24 -1.36
CA ALA A 176 -13.44 5.15 -2.13
C ALA A 176 -14.41 6.26 -1.73
N LYS A 177 -15.02 6.92 -2.73
CA LYS A 177 -16.17 7.81 -2.60
C LYS A 177 -17.33 7.22 -3.40
N LEU A 178 -18.52 7.21 -2.82
CA LEU A 178 -19.73 6.74 -3.50
C LEU A 178 -20.05 7.62 -4.72
N ASP A 179 -20.39 6.98 -5.83
CA ASP A 179 -20.74 7.60 -7.11
C ASP A 179 -21.97 6.90 -7.68
N ASP A 180 -23.00 7.66 -8.06
CA ASP A 180 -24.27 7.10 -8.50
C ASP A 180 -24.17 6.36 -9.85
N LYS A 181 -23.17 6.67 -10.67
CA LYS A 181 -22.95 6.03 -11.97
C LYS A 181 -21.97 4.84 -11.91
N TRP A 182 -20.91 4.98 -11.12
CA TRP A 182 -19.79 4.03 -11.12
C TRP A 182 -19.75 3.13 -9.89
N GLY A 183 -20.67 3.31 -8.93
CA GLY A 183 -20.65 2.67 -7.63
C GLY A 183 -19.70 3.37 -6.68
N GLU A 184 -18.41 3.30 -6.97
CA GLU A 184 -17.35 4.03 -6.27
C GLU A 184 -16.41 4.72 -7.25
N THR A 185 -15.74 5.76 -6.76
CA THR A 185 -14.65 6.45 -7.49
C THR A 185 -13.53 6.82 -6.54
N PRO A 186 -12.26 6.91 -7.01
CA PRO A 186 -11.17 7.38 -6.18
C PRO A 186 -11.38 8.85 -5.77
N CYS A 187 -11.24 9.11 -4.47
CA CYS A 187 -11.18 10.45 -3.87
C CYS A 187 -9.81 10.62 -3.22
N ALA A 188 -9.04 11.60 -3.69
CA ALA A 188 -7.71 11.87 -3.19
C ALA A 188 -7.72 12.99 -2.14
N PHE A 189 -7.13 12.73 -0.98
CA PHE A 189 -6.83 13.70 0.05
C PHE A 189 -5.33 14.03 -0.03
N VAL A 190 -5.00 15.30 -0.22
CA VAL A 190 -3.63 15.73 -0.57
C VAL A 190 -3.17 16.86 0.33
N THR A 191 -1.99 16.71 0.92
CA THR A 191 -1.25 17.80 1.54
C THR A 191 -0.17 18.27 0.57
N LEU A 192 -0.20 19.53 0.20
CA LEU A 192 0.80 20.12 -0.70
C LEU A 192 2.07 20.50 0.07
N THR A 193 3.19 20.60 -0.66
CA THR A 193 4.44 21.13 -0.12
C THR A 193 4.30 22.61 0.25
N PRO A 194 5.07 23.13 1.22
CA PRO A 194 4.97 24.52 1.65
C PRO A 194 5.23 25.57 0.55
N ASP A 195 5.95 25.18 -0.48
CA ASP A 195 6.28 26.01 -1.65
C ASP A 195 5.32 25.81 -2.84
N ALA A 196 4.24 25.05 -2.63
CA ALA A 196 3.25 24.84 -3.69
C ALA A 196 2.38 26.10 -3.86
N GLU A 197 2.52 26.76 -4.99
CA GLU A 197 1.69 27.87 -5.37
C GLU A 197 0.77 27.47 -6.54
N ASN A 198 -0.50 27.87 -6.46
CA ASN A 198 -1.49 27.75 -7.56
C ASN A 198 -1.71 26.32 -8.08
N VAL A 199 -1.64 25.31 -7.22
CA VAL A 199 -2.00 23.93 -7.59
C VAL A 199 -3.50 23.73 -7.35
N SER A 200 -4.23 23.44 -8.42
CA SER A 200 -5.67 23.16 -8.39
C SER A 200 -5.96 21.66 -8.27
N ALA A 201 -7.21 21.31 -7.95
CA ALA A 201 -7.66 19.93 -7.96
C ALA A 201 -7.56 19.31 -9.36
N GLU A 202 -7.87 20.12 -10.39
CA GLU A 202 -7.78 19.74 -11.80
C GLU A 202 -6.35 19.39 -12.22
N ASP A 203 -5.35 20.11 -11.73
CA ASP A 203 -3.93 19.83 -12.01
C ASP A 203 -3.52 18.45 -11.45
N ILE A 204 -3.95 18.15 -10.23
CA ILE A 204 -3.70 16.83 -9.58
C ILE A 204 -4.42 15.70 -10.34
N ILE A 205 -5.68 15.92 -10.73
CA ILE A 205 -6.45 14.94 -11.51
C ILE A 205 -5.78 14.71 -12.87
N GLN A 206 -5.35 15.78 -13.54
CA GLN A 206 -4.68 15.68 -14.84
C GLN A 206 -3.34 14.94 -14.71
N TRP A 207 -2.55 15.24 -13.68
CA TRP A 207 -1.34 14.49 -13.37
C TRP A 207 -1.61 12.97 -13.25
N CYS A 208 -2.66 12.60 -12.52
CA CYS A 208 -3.02 11.19 -12.39
C CYS A 208 -3.44 10.58 -13.73
N ARG A 209 -4.17 11.31 -14.58
CA ARG A 209 -4.55 10.84 -15.93
C ARG A 209 -3.36 10.63 -16.85
N ASP A 210 -2.32 11.45 -16.71
CA ASP A 210 -1.11 11.36 -17.51
C ASP A 210 -0.19 10.21 -17.06
N ASN A 211 -0.35 9.73 -15.82
CA ASN A 211 0.52 8.72 -15.20
C ASN A 211 -0.17 7.38 -14.88
N LEU A 212 -1.49 7.28 -15.03
CA LEU A 212 -2.31 6.10 -14.76
C LEU A 212 -3.31 5.85 -15.89
N ALA A 213 -3.91 4.66 -15.91
CA ALA A 213 -5.09 4.44 -16.73
C ALA A 213 -6.20 5.41 -16.29
N HIS A 214 -6.89 6.05 -17.24
CA HIS A 214 -7.82 7.17 -16.98
C HIS A 214 -8.92 6.86 -15.97
N PHE A 215 -9.38 5.60 -15.91
CA PHE A 215 -10.43 5.19 -14.98
C PHE A 215 -9.93 5.13 -13.52
N LYS A 216 -8.62 5.04 -13.30
CA LYS A 216 -7.97 5.05 -11.97
C LYS A 216 -7.76 6.44 -11.40
N ALA A 217 -7.80 7.48 -12.25
CA ALA A 217 -7.58 8.85 -11.81
C ALA A 217 -8.66 9.30 -10.81
N PRO A 218 -8.30 10.02 -9.73
CA PRO A 218 -9.27 10.59 -8.81
C PRO A 218 -10.29 11.46 -9.54
N ARG A 219 -11.54 11.41 -9.10
CA ARG A 219 -12.59 12.32 -9.57
C ARG A 219 -12.77 13.51 -8.65
N GLU A 220 -12.21 13.43 -7.47
CA GLU A 220 -12.23 14.50 -6.49
C GLU A 220 -10.91 14.57 -5.75
N VAL A 221 -10.47 15.79 -5.47
CA VAL A 221 -9.26 16.08 -4.70
C VAL A 221 -9.61 17.06 -3.58
N VAL A 222 -9.29 16.68 -2.35
CA VAL A 222 -9.48 17.48 -1.15
C VAL A 222 -8.12 17.86 -0.60
N PHE A 223 -7.84 19.15 -0.52
CA PHE A 223 -6.59 19.65 0.05
C PHE A 223 -6.72 19.88 1.55
N GLY A 224 -5.70 19.46 2.29
CA GLY A 224 -5.63 19.69 3.74
C GLY A 224 -4.65 18.75 4.45
N PRO A 225 -4.49 18.92 5.77
CA PRO A 225 -3.67 18.02 6.57
C PRO A 225 -4.35 16.64 6.69
N LEU A 226 -3.56 15.58 6.61
CA LEU A 226 -4.06 14.22 6.75
C LEU A 226 -4.09 13.77 8.21
N PRO A 227 -5.18 13.13 8.68
CA PRO A 227 -5.26 12.58 10.03
C PRO A 227 -4.28 11.42 10.19
N LYS A 228 -3.49 11.43 11.27
CA LYS A 228 -2.46 10.43 11.54
C LYS A 228 -2.57 9.84 12.94
N THR A 229 -2.08 8.63 13.09
CA THR A 229 -1.81 8.03 14.40
C THR A 229 -0.60 8.71 15.05
N SER A 230 -0.35 8.42 16.32
CA SER A 230 0.86 8.87 17.04
C SER A 230 2.16 8.34 16.40
N THR A 231 2.08 7.27 15.60
CA THR A 231 3.20 6.70 14.86
C THR A 231 3.35 7.23 13.44
N GLY A 232 2.52 8.20 13.04
CA GLY A 232 2.57 8.86 11.72
C GLY A 232 1.77 8.15 10.61
N LYS A 233 1.09 7.04 10.90
CA LYS A 233 0.27 6.32 9.91
C LYS A 233 -1.01 7.08 9.61
N ILE A 234 -1.32 7.30 8.33
CA ILE A 234 -2.57 7.95 7.88
C ILE A 234 -3.78 7.10 8.26
N GLN A 235 -4.80 7.74 8.84
CA GLN A 235 -6.03 7.10 9.29
C GLN A 235 -7.11 7.15 8.20
N LYS A 236 -7.01 6.27 7.19
CA LYS A 236 -7.95 6.23 6.05
C LYS A 236 -9.41 6.09 6.48
N PHE A 237 -9.70 5.48 7.63
CA PHE A 237 -11.09 5.36 8.10
C PHE A 237 -11.73 6.73 8.36
N ILE A 238 -10.98 7.73 8.84
CA ILE A 238 -11.47 9.11 9.01
C ILE A 238 -11.72 9.75 7.64
N LEU A 239 -10.81 9.53 6.69
CA LEU A 239 -10.95 10.09 5.33
C LEU A 239 -12.14 9.48 4.60
N ARG A 240 -12.46 8.21 4.83
CA ARG A 240 -13.67 7.60 4.27
C ARG A 240 -14.95 8.25 4.81
N GLU A 241 -15.01 8.58 6.10
CA GLU A 241 -16.16 9.31 6.64
C GLU A 241 -16.25 10.71 6.03
N GLN A 242 -15.14 11.42 5.90
CA GLN A 242 -15.11 12.73 5.22
C GLN A 242 -15.56 12.63 3.75
N ALA A 243 -15.12 11.59 3.03
CA ALA A 243 -15.51 11.38 1.63
C ALA A 243 -17.03 11.17 1.47
N LYS A 244 -17.72 10.58 2.47
CA LYS A 244 -19.18 10.41 2.46
C LYS A 244 -19.95 11.74 2.59
N GLU A 245 -19.33 12.73 3.24
CA GLU A 245 -19.92 14.06 3.46
C GLU A 245 -19.75 14.99 2.25
N LEU A 246 -18.86 14.64 1.31
CA LEU A 246 -18.66 15.43 0.10
C LEU A 246 -19.89 15.34 -0.83
N PRO A 247 -20.20 16.41 -1.58
CA PRO A 247 -21.27 16.39 -2.55
C PRO A 247 -21.11 15.22 -3.53
N LYS A 248 -22.20 14.53 -3.85
CA LYS A 248 -22.17 13.52 -4.91
C LYS A 248 -21.87 14.17 -6.24
N ASN A 249 -21.01 13.56 -7.01
CA ASN A 249 -20.75 13.98 -8.38
C ASN A 249 -21.98 13.68 -9.23
N SER A 250 -22.53 14.72 -9.87
CA SER A 250 -23.73 14.63 -10.74
C SER A 250 -23.36 14.05 -12.10
#